data_4c61dc94d4fb7c46c4047b28be044625
#
_entry.id   4c61dc94d4fb7c46c4047b28be044625
#
_cell.length_a   1.000
_cell.length_b   1.000
_cell.length_c   1.000
_cell.angle_alpha   90.00
_cell.angle_beta   90.00
_cell.angle_gamma   90.00
#
_symmetry.space_group_name_H-M   'P 1'
#
loop_
_entity.id
_entity.type
_entity.pdbx_description
1 polymer ?
#
loop_
_entity_poly.entity_id
_entity_poly.type
_entity_poly.pdbx_seq_one_letter_code
_entity_poly.pdbx_strand_id
1 'polypeptide(L)'
;MQTKYFRINKKEYCHINDEVIFIISSKQVIRVPLEHELSEAWGIVSIINYILFVLLFVYVSVSINLKGGYFFKEPYNYGAFFLMILSFIRIQQGMVTSKTATIYRNKIKSVYFKTPFFSYPRLVIYFEGPEGKVLRRIFPVLYKQEALPVLKEVGLLI
;
A
#
# COMPACT_ATOMS: atom_id res chain seq x y z
N MET A 1 21.42 6.73 20.99
CA MET A 1 20.76 6.37 19.70
C MET A 1 20.33 7.63 18.99
N GLN A 2 20.88 7.93 17.82
CA GLN A 2 20.53 9.13 17.09
C GLN A 2 19.36 8.79 16.14
N THR A 3 18.17 9.29 16.45
CA THR A 3 16.99 9.08 15.58
C THR A 3 16.98 10.17 14.53
N LYS A 4 17.04 9.79 13.25
CA LYS A 4 16.87 10.70 12.13
C LYS A 4 15.40 10.73 11.72
N TYR A 5 14.96 11.87 11.19
CA TYR A 5 13.58 12.00 10.76
C TYR A 5 13.46 12.89 9.53
N PHE A 6 12.38 12.70 8.81
CA PHE A 6 11.92 13.62 7.75
C PHE A 6 10.40 13.74 7.77
N ARG A 7 9.90 14.81 7.20
CA ARG A 7 8.47 15.09 7.13
C ARG A 7 7.82 14.34 5.98
N ILE A 8 6.78 13.56 6.27
CA ILE A 8 5.99 12.85 5.26
C ILE A 8 4.92 13.77 4.69
N ASN A 9 4.13 14.38 5.57
CA ASN A 9 3.05 15.31 5.24
C ASN A 9 2.94 16.41 6.31
N LYS A 10 1.87 17.23 6.26
CA LYS A 10 1.69 18.34 7.22
C LYS A 10 1.61 17.90 8.68
N LYS A 11 1.23 16.66 8.96
CA LYS A 11 0.94 16.16 10.31
C LYS A 11 1.84 14.99 10.75
N GLU A 12 2.56 14.35 9.83
CA GLU A 12 3.27 13.09 10.11
C GLU A 12 4.74 13.19 9.74
N TYR A 13 5.56 12.54 10.55
CA TYR A 13 7.00 12.40 10.40
C TYR A 13 7.38 10.93 10.35
N CYS A 14 8.32 10.60 9.48
CA CYS A 14 9.00 9.30 9.47
C CYS A 14 10.25 9.42 10.31
N HIS A 15 10.35 8.59 11.32
CA HIS A 15 11.52 8.49 12.17
C HIS A 15 12.24 7.18 11.87
N ILE A 16 13.56 7.25 11.82
CA ILE A 16 14.44 6.14 11.51
C ILE A 16 15.52 6.07 12.57
N ASN A 17 15.62 4.95 13.24
CA ASN A 17 16.75 4.61 14.09
C ASN A 17 17.46 3.35 13.56
N ASP A 18 18.39 2.80 14.32
CA ASP A 18 19.19 1.64 13.90
C ASP A 18 18.37 0.35 13.77
N GLU A 19 17.23 0.25 14.45
CA GLU A 19 16.40 -0.96 14.51
C GLU A 19 15.11 -0.86 13.72
N VAL A 20 14.47 0.32 13.73
CA VAL A 20 13.11 0.48 13.22
C VAL A 20 12.90 1.76 12.44
N ILE A 21 11.94 1.71 11.53
CA ILE A 21 11.30 2.87 10.90
C ILE A 21 9.89 2.98 11.47
N PHE A 22 9.50 4.15 11.94
CA PHE A 22 8.15 4.37 12.46
C PHE A 22 7.60 5.74 12.09
N ILE A 23 6.26 5.82 12.06
CA ILE A 23 5.52 7.01 11.63
C ILE A 23 4.71 7.53 12.81
N ILE A 24 4.94 8.79 13.16
CA ILE A 24 4.20 9.47 14.22
C ILE A 24 3.81 10.90 13.81
N SER A 25 2.82 11.45 14.49
CA SER A 25 2.35 12.82 14.27
C SER A 25 3.20 13.89 14.97
N SER A 26 4.30 13.52 15.63
CA SER A 26 5.18 14.43 16.35
C SER A 26 6.60 14.45 15.77
N LYS A 27 7.24 15.60 15.79
CA LYS A 27 8.65 15.75 15.46
C LYS A 27 9.55 15.16 16.56
N GLN A 28 9.09 15.21 17.81
CA GLN A 28 9.82 14.65 18.95
C GLN A 28 9.32 13.24 19.27
N VAL A 29 10.24 12.31 19.39
CA VAL A 29 9.92 10.94 19.78
C VAL A 29 9.78 10.89 21.30
N ILE A 30 8.54 10.84 21.76
CA ILE A 30 8.22 10.63 23.18
C ILE A 30 8.17 9.12 23.47
N ARG A 31 7.68 8.32 22.52
CA ARG A 31 7.56 6.88 22.63
C ARG A 31 7.53 6.24 21.25
N VAL A 32 8.29 5.16 21.06
CA VAL A 32 8.17 4.33 19.85
C VAL A 32 6.81 3.63 19.90
N PRO A 33 5.99 3.74 18.86
CA PRO A 33 4.73 3.01 18.82
C PRO A 33 5.00 1.52 18.96
N LEU A 34 4.29 0.86 19.88
CA LEU A 34 4.28 -0.58 19.95
C LEU A 34 3.82 -1.15 18.60
N GLU A 35 4.39 -2.29 18.25
CA GLU A 35 3.96 -3.03 17.06
C GLU A 35 2.46 -3.31 17.21
N HIS A 36 1.64 -2.48 16.58
CA HIS A 36 0.26 -2.90 16.32
C HIS A 36 0.38 -4.07 15.38
N GLU A 37 -0.13 -5.22 15.81
CA GLU A 37 -0.28 -6.41 14.99
C GLU A 37 -0.53 -5.98 13.56
N LEU A 38 0.21 -6.55 12.65
CA LEU A 38 0.13 -6.30 11.22
C LEU A 38 -1.32 -6.56 10.79
N SER A 39 -2.20 -5.61 11.07
CA SER A 39 -3.55 -5.66 10.57
C SER A 39 -3.41 -5.61 9.06
N GLU A 40 -3.58 -6.74 8.42
CA GLU A 40 -3.88 -6.79 7.00
C GLU A 40 -4.98 -5.77 6.79
N ALA A 41 -4.62 -4.68 6.17
CA ALA A 41 -5.53 -3.55 6.12
C ALA A 41 -6.58 -3.80 5.04
N TRP A 42 -7.50 -4.69 5.33
CA TRP A 42 -8.79 -4.72 4.68
C TRP A 42 -9.52 -3.42 5.06
N GLY A 43 -9.09 -2.31 4.45
CA GLY A 43 -9.82 -1.06 4.58
C GLY A 43 -11.18 -1.19 3.90
N ILE A 44 -12.11 -0.33 4.26
CA ILE A 44 -13.47 -0.22 3.67
C ILE A 44 -13.41 -0.33 2.13
N VAL A 45 -12.41 0.29 1.49
CA VAL A 45 -12.20 0.23 0.04
C VAL A 45 -11.96 -1.20 -0.47
N SER A 46 -11.23 -2.03 0.27
CA SER A 46 -11.00 -3.43 -0.12
C SER A 46 -12.26 -4.26 0.00
N ILE A 47 -13.06 -4.02 1.04
CA ILE A 47 -14.35 -4.68 1.24
C ILE A 47 -15.30 -4.31 0.11
N ILE A 48 -15.41 -3.02 -0.24
CA ILE A 48 -16.24 -2.55 -1.35
C ILE A 48 -15.82 -3.19 -2.66
N ASN A 49 -14.51 -3.23 -2.96
CA ASN A 49 -14.01 -3.88 -4.17
C ASN A 49 -14.28 -5.39 -4.19
N TYR A 50 -14.23 -6.05 -3.03
CA TYR A 50 -14.57 -7.47 -2.93
C TYR A 50 -16.05 -7.71 -3.23
N ILE A 51 -16.95 -6.94 -2.62
CA ILE A 51 -18.39 -7.03 -2.87
C ILE A 51 -18.68 -6.78 -4.36
N LEU A 52 -18.10 -5.72 -4.93
CA LEU A 52 -18.25 -5.38 -6.34
C LEU A 52 -17.76 -6.51 -7.24
N PHE A 53 -16.61 -7.11 -6.94
CA PHE A 53 -16.08 -8.26 -7.67
C PHE A 53 -17.05 -9.44 -7.66
N VAL A 54 -17.58 -9.80 -6.48
CA VAL A 54 -18.53 -10.92 -6.34
C VAL A 54 -19.79 -10.66 -7.16
N LEU A 55 -20.37 -9.45 -7.07
CA LEU A 55 -21.59 -9.08 -7.81
C LEU A 55 -21.35 -9.14 -9.32
N LEU A 56 -20.24 -8.59 -9.81
CA LEU A 56 -19.88 -8.62 -11.22
C LEU A 56 -19.56 -10.05 -11.70
N PHE A 57 -18.91 -10.85 -10.87
CA PHE A 57 -18.61 -12.25 -11.18
C PHE A 57 -19.90 -13.06 -11.36
N VAL A 58 -20.86 -12.91 -10.44
CA VAL A 58 -22.17 -13.56 -10.54
C VAL A 58 -22.91 -13.09 -11.79
N TYR A 59 -22.97 -11.77 -12.03
CA TYR A 59 -23.59 -11.20 -13.24
C TYR A 59 -23.00 -11.77 -14.51
N VAL A 60 -21.67 -11.75 -14.65
CA VAL A 60 -20.97 -12.25 -15.86
C VAL A 60 -21.22 -13.75 -16.04
N SER A 61 -21.11 -14.54 -14.95
CA SER A 61 -21.31 -15.99 -15.01
C SER A 61 -22.74 -16.35 -15.42
N VAL A 62 -23.75 -15.71 -14.86
CA VAL A 62 -25.15 -15.93 -15.21
C VAL A 62 -25.42 -15.49 -16.65
N SER A 63 -24.90 -14.33 -17.04
CA SER A 63 -25.12 -13.79 -18.39
C SER A 63 -24.47 -14.64 -19.48
N ILE A 64 -23.27 -15.20 -19.23
CA ILE A 64 -22.62 -16.15 -20.13
C ILE A 64 -23.46 -17.44 -20.26
N ASN A 65 -23.95 -17.98 -19.14
CA ASN A 65 -24.77 -19.19 -19.16
C ASN A 65 -26.09 -19.00 -19.91
N LEU A 66 -26.75 -17.83 -19.75
CA LEU A 66 -28.04 -17.56 -20.40
C LEU A 66 -27.89 -17.16 -21.87
N LYS A 67 -26.86 -16.38 -22.22
CA LYS A 67 -26.69 -15.80 -23.55
C LYS A 67 -25.65 -16.51 -24.41
N GLY A 68 -24.81 -17.36 -23.81
CA GLY A 68 -23.73 -18.07 -24.51
C GLY A 68 -22.80 -17.13 -25.27
N GLY A 69 -22.52 -17.43 -26.52
CA GLY A 69 -21.67 -16.64 -27.40
C GLY A 69 -22.19 -15.22 -27.72
N TYR A 70 -23.45 -14.92 -27.44
CA TYR A 70 -24.02 -13.58 -27.61
C TYR A 70 -23.65 -12.62 -26.49
N PHE A 71 -23.11 -13.11 -25.37
CA PHE A 71 -22.67 -12.23 -24.26
C PHE A 71 -21.76 -11.10 -24.73
N PHE A 72 -20.76 -11.41 -25.54
CA PHE A 72 -19.79 -10.41 -26.02
C PHE A 72 -20.28 -9.57 -27.21
N LYS A 73 -21.51 -9.75 -27.70
CA LYS A 73 -22.08 -8.87 -28.72
C LYS A 73 -22.62 -7.55 -28.14
N GLU A 74 -22.87 -7.51 -26.84
CA GLU A 74 -23.43 -6.34 -26.17
C GLU A 74 -22.32 -5.50 -25.50
N PRO A 75 -22.13 -4.22 -25.91
CA PRO A 75 -21.00 -3.39 -25.43
C PRO A 75 -20.89 -3.26 -23.91
N TYR A 76 -22.02 -3.22 -23.19
CA TYR A 76 -22.02 -3.07 -21.74
C TYR A 76 -21.43 -4.29 -21.00
N ASN A 77 -21.43 -5.48 -21.62
CA ASN A 77 -20.84 -6.67 -21.03
C ASN A 77 -19.31 -6.60 -20.98
N TYR A 78 -18.68 -5.94 -21.97
CA TYR A 78 -17.25 -5.65 -21.88
C TYR A 78 -16.92 -4.73 -20.71
N GLY A 79 -17.77 -3.73 -20.45
CA GLY A 79 -17.63 -2.85 -19.31
C GLY A 79 -17.71 -3.60 -17.99
N ALA A 80 -18.69 -4.49 -17.83
CA ALA A 80 -18.83 -5.32 -16.63
C ALA A 80 -17.62 -6.25 -16.42
N PHE A 81 -17.15 -6.90 -17.48
CA PHE A 81 -15.98 -7.78 -17.45
C PHE A 81 -14.71 -7.01 -17.09
N PHE A 82 -14.50 -5.83 -17.69
CA PHE A 82 -13.37 -4.96 -17.37
C PHE A 82 -13.38 -4.48 -15.92
N LEU A 83 -14.53 -4.03 -15.40
CA LEU A 83 -14.69 -3.63 -14.01
C LEU A 83 -14.43 -4.80 -13.03
N MET A 84 -14.83 -6.01 -13.38
CA MET A 84 -14.53 -7.22 -12.61
C MET A 84 -13.02 -7.43 -12.50
N ILE A 85 -12.28 -7.35 -13.61
CA ILE A 85 -10.81 -7.46 -13.63
C ILE A 85 -10.17 -6.36 -12.77
N LEU A 86 -10.61 -5.11 -12.91
CA LEU A 86 -10.08 -4.00 -12.12
C LEU A 86 -10.31 -4.22 -10.62
N SER A 87 -11.49 -4.70 -10.23
CA SER A 87 -11.82 -4.99 -8.83
C SER A 87 -10.92 -6.11 -8.29
N PHE A 88 -10.67 -7.16 -9.06
CA PHE A 88 -9.75 -8.23 -8.69
C PHE A 88 -8.32 -7.72 -8.46
N ILE A 89 -7.80 -6.90 -9.39
CA ILE A 89 -6.48 -6.29 -9.24
C ILE A 89 -6.40 -5.43 -7.97
N ARG A 90 -7.45 -4.67 -7.64
CA ARG A 90 -7.52 -3.85 -6.43
C ARG A 90 -7.52 -4.69 -5.15
N ILE A 91 -8.23 -5.82 -5.15
CA ILE A 91 -8.22 -6.78 -4.04
C ILE A 91 -6.79 -7.30 -3.81
N GLN A 92 -6.14 -7.79 -4.87
CA GLN A 92 -4.76 -8.30 -4.80
C GLN A 92 -3.78 -7.25 -4.28
N GLN A 93 -3.91 -6.00 -4.74
CA GLN A 93 -3.10 -4.88 -4.23
C GLN A 93 -3.35 -4.58 -2.76
N GLY A 94 -4.59 -4.72 -2.30
CA GLY A 94 -4.97 -4.53 -0.90
C GLY A 94 -4.32 -5.55 0.03
N MET A 95 -4.29 -6.81 -0.37
CA MET A 95 -3.73 -7.91 0.43
C MET A 95 -2.23 -7.77 0.73
N VAL A 96 -1.49 -7.07 -0.15
CA VAL A 96 -0.04 -6.88 -0.01
C VAL A 96 0.31 -5.57 0.70
N THR A 97 -0.67 -4.68 0.91
CA THR A 97 -0.41 -3.34 1.48
C THR A 97 -0.65 -3.33 2.98
N SER A 98 0.39 -3.07 3.75
CA SER A 98 0.32 -2.94 5.21
C SER A 98 0.05 -1.50 5.65
N LYS A 99 -0.59 -1.32 6.80
CA LYS A 99 -0.76 -0.04 7.50
C LYS A 99 0.05 0.04 8.80
N THR A 100 0.97 -0.89 9.04
CA THR A 100 1.78 -0.87 10.26
C THR A 100 2.45 0.50 10.45
N ALA A 101 2.47 0.97 11.70
CA ALA A 101 3.15 2.20 12.05
C ALA A 101 4.66 1.99 12.20
N THR A 102 5.09 0.76 12.45
CA THR A 102 6.49 0.40 12.75
C THR A 102 6.97 -0.70 11.81
N ILE A 103 8.16 -0.54 11.25
CA ILE A 103 8.81 -1.51 10.36
C ILE A 103 10.22 -1.75 10.88
N TYR A 104 10.58 -3.00 11.17
CA TYR A 104 11.93 -3.37 11.57
C TYR A 104 12.88 -3.31 10.38
N ARG A 105 14.05 -2.68 10.56
CA ARG A 105 15.03 -2.50 9.49
C ARG A 105 15.57 -3.81 8.95
N ASN A 106 15.79 -4.80 9.81
CA ASN A 106 16.27 -6.13 9.43
C ASN A 106 15.27 -6.90 8.53
N LYS A 107 13.99 -6.51 8.55
CA LYS A 107 12.93 -7.09 7.71
C LYS A 107 12.77 -6.35 6.37
N ILE A 108 13.44 -5.21 6.15
CA ILE A 108 13.32 -4.43 4.93
C ILE A 108 14.03 -5.14 3.78
N LYS A 109 13.31 -5.35 2.70
CA LYS A 109 13.83 -5.95 1.46
C LYS A 109 14.23 -4.88 0.44
N SER A 110 13.42 -3.83 0.29
CA SER A 110 13.72 -2.71 -0.61
C SER A 110 12.96 -1.44 -0.26
N VAL A 111 13.57 -0.30 -0.58
CA VAL A 111 12.99 1.03 -0.40
C VAL A 111 13.21 1.82 -1.69
N TYR A 112 12.15 2.44 -2.22
CA TYR A 112 12.28 3.31 -3.38
C TYR A 112 11.19 4.37 -3.45
N PHE A 113 11.45 5.44 -4.19
CA PHE A 113 10.46 6.44 -4.52
C PHE A 113 9.73 6.09 -5.82
N LYS A 114 8.41 6.12 -5.78
CA LYS A 114 7.55 6.09 -6.96
C LYS A 114 6.93 7.47 -7.14
N THR A 115 7.16 8.08 -8.30
CA THR A 115 6.55 9.38 -8.64
C THR A 115 5.46 9.14 -9.68
N PRO A 116 4.18 9.05 -9.27
CA PRO A 116 3.07 8.94 -10.20
C PRO A 116 2.90 10.23 -10.98
N PHE A 117 2.37 10.15 -12.21
CA PHE A 117 2.23 11.29 -13.11
C PHE A 117 1.32 12.40 -12.56
N PHE A 118 0.24 12.03 -11.84
CA PHE A 118 -0.77 12.97 -11.31
C PHE A 118 -0.85 13.01 -9.78
N SER A 119 0.22 12.63 -9.05
CA SER A 119 0.16 12.55 -7.59
C SER A 119 1.51 12.86 -6.96
N TYR A 120 1.50 13.10 -5.65
CA TYR A 120 2.72 13.31 -4.89
C TYR A 120 3.66 12.09 -4.95
N PRO A 121 4.99 12.31 -4.86
CA PRO A 121 5.95 11.24 -4.70
C PRO A 121 5.55 10.34 -3.53
N ARG A 122 5.70 9.04 -3.71
CA ARG A 122 5.39 8.04 -2.69
C ARG A 122 6.65 7.28 -2.33
N LEU A 123 6.89 7.13 -1.06
CA LEU A 123 7.90 6.20 -0.57
C LEU A 123 7.25 4.83 -0.44
N VAL A 124 7.88 3.84 -1.04
CA VAL A 124 7.44 2.45 -1.02
C VAL A 124 8.51 1.63 -0.31
N ILE A 125 8.11 0.97 0.78
CA ILE A 125 8.96 0.08 1.56
C ILE A 125 8.40 -1.33 1.42
N TYR A 126 9.20 -2.25 0.90
CA TYR A 126 8.91 -3.68 0.96
C TYR A 126 9.62 -4.29 2.14
N PHE A 127 8.90 -5.05 2.93
CA PHE A 127 9.42 -5.70 4.12
C PHE A 127 8.77 -7.06 4.34
N GLU A 128 9.45 -7.90 5.09
CA GLU A 128 8.97 -9.22 5.46
C GLU A 128 7.98 -9.09 6.62
N GLY A 129 6.75 -9.49 6.37
CA GLY A 129 5.69 -9.58 7.37
C GLY A 129 5.66 -10.93 8.08
N PRO A 130 4.56 -11.23 8.81
CA PRO A 130 4.33 -12.53 9.40
C PRO A 130 4.38 -13.65 8.36
N GLU A 131 4.80 -14.83 8.79
CA GLU A 131 4.87 -16.02 7.93
C GLU A 131 5.75 -15.86 6.67
N GLY A 132 6.69 -14.90 6.66
CA GLY A 132 7.59 -14.67 5.53
C GLY A 132 6.93 -13.97 4.31
N LYS A 133 5.68 -13.53 4.42
CA LYS A 133 5.01 -12.78 3.36
C LYS A 133 5.68 -11.44 3.12
N VAL A 134 5.93 -11.09 1.87
CA VAL A 134 6.44 -9.75 1.52
C VAL A 134 5.27 -8.77 1.47
N LEU A 135 5.28 -7.84 2.41
CA LEU A 135 4.32 -6.74 2.50
C LEU A 135 4.95 -5.46 1.98
N ARG A 136 4.12 -4.51 1.57
CA ARG A 136 4.55 -3.17 1.20
C ARG A 136 3.86 -2.13 2.06
N ARG A 137 4.61 -1.12 2.47
CA ARG A 137 4.08 0.12 3.06
C ARG A 137 4.27 1.24 2.05
N ILE A 138 3.20 1.98 1.80
CA ILE A 138 3.22 3.11 0.87
C ILE A 138 2.72 4.34 1.61
N PHE A 139 3.48 5.42 1.56
CA PHE A 139 3.03 6.71 2.07
C PHE A 139 3.47 7.86 1.17
N PRO A 140 2.60 8.88 1.02
CA PRO A 140 2.94 10.06 0.25
C PRO A 140 4.04 10.84 0.98
N VAL A 141 5.05 11.30 0.23
CA VAL A 141 6.13 12.14 0.78
C VAL A 141 6.06 13.48 0.08
N LEU A 142 5.44 14.46 0.74
CA LEU A 142 5.29 15.81 0.19
C LEU A 142 6.66 16.51 0.04
N TYR A 143 7.60 16.21 0.93
CA TYR A 143 8.92 16.83 1.02
C TYR A 143 10.01 15.85 0.64
N LYS A 144 10.00 15.39 -0.63
CA LYS A 144 10.98 14.42 -1.14
C LYS A 144 12.42 14.90 -0.97
N GLN A 145 12.65 16.22 -1.07
CA GLN A 145 13.99 16.81 -0.91
C GLN A 145 14.55 16.66 0.51
N GLU A 146 13.69 16.64 1.53
CA GLU A 146 14.10 16.38 2.92
C GLU A 146 14.32 14.88 3.18
N ALA A 147 13.50 14.02 2.56
CA ALA A 147 13.54 12.58 2.77
C ALA A 147 14.75 11.91 2.11
N LEU A 148 15.14 12.35 0.91
CA LEU A 148 16.22 11.74 0.15
C LEU A 148 17.57 11.69 0.88
N PRO A 149 18.10 12.82 1.42
CA PRO A 149 19.38 12.79 2.11
C PRO A 149 19.33 11.92 3.36
N VAL A 150 18.24 11.97 4.14
CA VAL A 150 18.07 11.16 5.34
C VAL A 150 18.09 9.65 4.99
N LEU A 151 17.34 9.24 3.96
CA LEU A 151 17.27 7.83 3.55
C LEU A 151 18.58 7.32 2.99
N LYS A 152 19.36 8.17 2.29
CA LYS A 152 20.72 7.82 1.84
C LYS A 152 21.69 7.69 3.01
N GLU A 153 21.64 8.64 3.94
CA GLU A 153 22.53 8.65 5.10
C GLU A 153 22.34 7.43 6.01
N VAL A 154 21.09 6.94 6.13
CA VAL A 154 20.80 5.71 6.89
C VAL A 154 20.97 4.43 6.06
N GLY A 155 21.43 4.51 4.80
CA GLY A 155 21.70 3.35 3.94
C GLY A 155 20.45 2.62 3.44
N LEU A 156 19.30 3.28 3.39
CA LEU A 156 18.05 2.70 2.88
C LEU A 156 17.81 2.98 1.40
N LEU A 157 18.50 3.96 0.82
CA LEU A 157 18.52 4.25 -0.61
C LEU A 157 19.96 4.26 -1.09
N ILE A 158 20.20 3.59 -2.18
CA ILE A 158 21.49 3.60 -2.92
C ILE A 158 21.48 4.76 -3.91
#